data_3870fd00cd91a0220f70faf6644d1c85
#
_entry.id   3870fd00cd91a0220f70faf6644d1c85
#
_cell.length_a   1.000
_cell.length_b   1.000
_cell.length_c   1.000
_cell.angle_alpha   90.00
_cell.angle_beta   90.00
_cell.angle_gamma   90.00
#
_symmetry.space_group_name_H-M   'P 1'
#
loop_
_entity.id
_entity.type
_entity.pdbx_description
1 polymer ?
#
loop_
_entity_poly.entity_id
_entity_poly.type
_entity_poly.pdbx_seq_one_letter_code
_entity_poly.pdbx_strand_id
1 'polypeptide(L)'
;SATGVAFTRAAATGEDIFNGEYLVNAQGEDVVAGIRTPQEITIEGSRRWAELQGISESERALKYPSLEEVMPAAYKELNEIQQHLEDYFKDMQDLEFTIQNGKLWMLQTRNGKRTGAAMVRIAMEMLRQGVIDAPTAVLRVEPEKLDELLHPVFDKNAIKKANIIAKGLPASPGAATGQIVFFADEAEKWAAEGKQTILVRIETSPEDLKGMNSANGILTARGGMTSHAAVVARGMGKCCVSGAGDLQIDYKARTIAVGNKTYKEGDWISLDGSTGIIYEGKVATKDAEVSGDFAKLMELTDEYAHLKVRANADTPRDAKTAFRFGAQGIGLCRTEHMFFEGDRIKAVREMILADDEAGRRKALAKLLPIQRGDFEGLFEAMNGLPVTVRLLDPPLHEFVPHFEKEQKELAADLNVPYETIKNKVESLAEANPMLGHRGCRLGITYPEITEMQARAILE
;
A
#
# COMPACT_ATOMS: atom_id res chain seq x y z
N SER A 1 -15.46 -6.81 44.16
CA SER A 1 -15.66 -7.49 42.84
C SER A 1 -15.01 -6.64 41.77
N ALA A 2 -14.44 -7.28 40.75
CA ALA A 2 -13.89 -6.64 39.57
C ALA A 2 -14.06 -7.57 38.36
N THR A 3 -14.02 -7.02 37.16
CA THR A 3 -13.98 -7.78 35.92
C THR A 3 -12.98 -7.12 34.97
N GLY A 4 -12.37 -7.87 34.08
CA GLY A 4 -11.38 -7.33 33.20
C GLY A 4 -11.02 -8.22 32.03
N VAL A 5 -10.22 -7.65 31.13
CA VAL A 5 -9.61 -8.33 30.00
C VAL A 5 -8.09 -8.17 30.09
N ALA A 6 -7.35 -9.18 29.69
CA ALA A 6 -5.92 -9.18 29.75
C ALA A 6 -5.31 -9.86 28.51
N PHE A 7 -4.11 -9.44 28.17
CA PHE A 7 -3.35 -9.96 27.03
C PHE A 7 -1.97 -10.39 27.50
N THR A 8 -1.54 -11.60 27.12
CA THR A 8 -0.22 -12.10 27.51
C THR A 8 0.91 -11.31 26.85
N ARG A 9 0.64 -10.67 25.70
CA ARG A 9 1.56 -9.76 25.00
C ARG A 9 0.81 -8.53 24.49
N ALA A 10 1.51 -7.45 24.20
CA ALA A 10 0.90 -6.23 23.66
C ALA A 10 0.35 -6.46 22.24
N ALA A 11 -0.97 -6.42 22.07
CA ALA A 11 -1.66 -6.69 20.81
C ALA A 11 -1.30 -5.71 19.68
N ALA A 12 -0.91 -4.48 20.01
CA ALA A 12 -0.56 -3.44 19.05
C ALA A 12 0.92 -3.45 18.62
N THR A 13 1.84 -3.95 19.47
CA THR A 13 3.29 -3.87 19.24
C THR A 13 4.00 -5.22 19.25
N GLY A 14 3.35 -6.26 19.79
CA GLY A 14 3.92 -7.58 19.96
C GLY A 14 4.93 -7.70 21.11
N GLU A 15 5.08 -6.65 21.93
CA GLU A 15 5.98 -6.70 23.09
C GLU A 15 5.54 -7.77 24.08
N ASP A 16 6.52 -8.49 24.64
CA ASP A 16 6.33 -9.50 25.66
C ASP A 16 6.04 -8.82 27.01
N ILE A 17 4.87 -8.25 27.11
CA ILE A 17 4.39 -7.46 28.27
C ILE A 17 2.97 -7.89 28.58
N PHE A 18 2.77 -8.44 29.79
CA PHE A 18 1.44 -8.70 30.31
C PHE A 18 0.71 -7.38 30.53
N ASN A 19 -0.44 -7.21 29.89
CA ASN A 19 -1.19 -5.96 29.89
C ASN A 19 -2.70 -6.23 29.87
N GLY A 20 -3.50 -5.23 30.20
CA GLY A 20 -4.95 -5.35 30.19
C GLY A 20 -5.60 -4.33 31.09
N GLU A 21 -6.92 -4.39 31.13
CA GLU A 21 -7.76 -3.40 31.78
C GLU A 21 -8.77 -4.09 32.69
N TYR A 22 -9.14 -3.44 33.80
CA TYR A 22 -10.16 -3.92 34.72
C TYR A 22 -11.07 -2.79 35.22
N LEU A 23 -12.26 -3.15 35.64
CA LEU A 23 -13.24 -2.27 36.30
C LEU A 23 -13.70 -2.86 37.61
N VAL A 24 -13.73 -2.04 38.66
CA VAL A 24 -14.29 -2.39 39.96
C VAL A 24 -15.81 -2.27 39.93
N ASN A 25 -16.51 -3.26 40.50
CA ASN A 25 -17.97 -3.31 40.58
C ASN A 25 -18.65 -3.11 39.19
N ALA A 26 -18.21 -3.84 38.21
CA ALA A 26 -18.66 -3.80 36.83
C ALA A 26 -18.91 -5.22 36.30
N GLN A 27 -19.69 -5.36 35.24
CA GLN A 27 -19.85 -6.57 34.44
C GLN A 27 -18.92 -6.54 33.21
N GLY A 28 -18.71 -7.69 32.56
CA GLY A 28 -17.83 -7.76 31.39
C GLY A 28 -18.21 -6.82 30.24
N GLU A 29 -19.51 -6.60 30.05
CA GLU A 29 -20.03 -5.66 29.05
C GLU A 29 -19.62 -4.21 29.31
N ASP A 30 -19.45 -3.82 30.57
CA ASP A 30 -19.06 -2.44 30.95
C ASP A 30 -17.62 -2.12 30.56
N VAL A 31 -16.74 -3.13 30.55
CA VAL A 31 -15.34 -2.99 30.10
C VAL A 31 -15.26 -2.72 28.60
N VAL A 32 -16.07 -3.47 27.83
CA VAL A 32 -16.07 -3.42 26.36
C VAL A 32 -16.86 -2.21 25.84
N ALA A 33 -17.92 -1.80 26.54
CA ALA A 33 -18.81 -0.71 26.12
C ALA A 33 -18.21 0.70 26.32
N GLY A 34 -17.09 0.84 27.06
CA GLY A 34 -16.44 2.13 27.26
C GLY A 34 -17.23 3.16 28.10
N ILE A 35 -18.23 2.71 28.87
CA ILE A 35 -19.10 3.58 29.67
C ILE A 35 -18.34 4.19 30.86
N ARG A 36 -17.32 3.48 31.33
CA ARG A 36 -16.43 3.91 32.43
C ARG A 36 -14.99 3.74 31.96
N THR A 37 -14.10 4.64 32.44
CA THR A 37 -12.65 4.53 32.16
C THR A 37 -12.09 3.33 32.91
N PRO A 38 -11.63 2.29 32.24
CA PRO A 38 -11.00 1.14 32.88
C PRO A 38 -9.61 1.53 33.44
N GLN A 39 -9.14 0.71 34.39
CA GLN A 39 -7.82 0.86 35.01
C GLN A 39 -6.91 -0.28 34.53
N GLU A 40 -5.62 -0.02 34.50
CA GLU A 40 -4.61 -0.98 34.07
C GLU A 40 -4.43 -2.12 35.09
N ILE A 41 -4.17 -3.33 34.61
CA ILE A 41 -3.93 -4.49 35.50
C ILE A 41 -2.54 -4.44 36.14
N THR A 42 -1.53 -3.84 35.49
CA THR A 42 -0.14 -3.79 36.00
C THR A 42 0.22 -2.37 36.47
N ILE A 43 1.14 -2.28 37.44
CA ILE A 43 1.69 -0.99 37.92
C ILE A 43 2.39 -0.26 36.77
N GLU A 44 3.18 -0.98 35.97
CA GLU A 44 3.89 -0.39 34.85
C GLU A 44 2.95 0.16 33.79
N GLY A 45 1.89 -0.57 33.43
CA GLY A 45 0.84 -0.11 32.52
C GLY A 45 0.16 1.14 33.03
N SER A 46 -0.23 1.14 34.33
CA SER A 46 -0.85 2.29 34.99
C SER A 46 0.05 3.54 34.99
N ARG A 47 1.36 3.38 35.26
CA ARG A 47 2.34 4.48 35.19
C ARG A 47 2.49 5.03 33.77
N ARG A 48 2.63 4.15 32.78
CA ARG A 48 2.72 4.55 31.38
C ARG A 48 1.46 5.29 30.90
N TRP A 49 0.29 4.79 31.30
CA TRP A 49 -0.98 5.45 31.04
C TRP A 49 -1.04 6.85 31.68
N ALA A 50 -0.67 6.99 32.96
CA ALA A 50 -0.67 8.25 33.67
C ALA A 50 0.29 9.28 33.04
N GLU A 51 1.48 8.87 32.65
CA GLU A 51 2.45 9.72 31.96
C GLU A 51 1.86 10.27 30.64
N LEU A 52 1.19 9.43 29.86
CA LEU A 52 0.52 9.86 28.62
C LEU A 52 -0.63 10.84 28.86
N GLN A 53 -1.28 10.76 30.03
CA GLN A 53 -2.38 11.66 30.41
C GLN A 53 -1.86 12.92 31.17
N GLY A 54 -0.57 13.02 31.47
CA GLY A 54 0.02 14.11 32.24
C GLY A 54 -0.38 14.07 33.72
N ILE A 55 -0.72 12.89 34.24
CA ILE A 55 -1.15 12.69 35.64
C ILE A 55 0.08 12.36 36.51
N SER A 56 0.19 12.97 37.69
CA SER A 56 1.28 12.71 38.64
C SER A 56 1.17 11.30 39.26
N GLU A 57 2.31 10.70 39.67
CA GLU A 57 2.32 9.38 40.29
C GLU A 57 1.47 9.33 41.58
N SER A 58 1.46 10.41 42.39
CA SER A 58 0.62 10.50 43.57
C SER A 58 -0.88 10.50 43.27
N GLU A 59 -1.27 11.18 42.20
CA GLU A 59 -2.66 11.19 41.75
C GLU A 59 -3.04 9.84 41.08
N ARG A 60 -2.14 9.25 40.29
CA ARG A 60 -2.32 7.93 39.71
C ARG A 60 -2.59 6.88 40.79
N ALA A 61 -1.70 6.78 41.76
CA ALA A 61 -1.80 5.77 42.82
C ALA A 61 -3.08 5.93 43.68
N LEU A 62 -3.58 7.16 43.82
CA LEU A 62 -4.80 7.42 44.57
C LEU A 62 -6.08 7.18 43.79
N LYS A 63 -6.12 7.63 42.51
CA LYS A 63 -7.36 7.64 41.72
C LYS A 63 -7.45 6.50 40.69
N TYR A 64 -6.29 6.04 40.23
CA TYR A 64 -6.17 5.07 39.12
C TYR A 64 -5.19 3.93 39.46
N PRO A 65 -5.30 3.29 40.64
CA PRO A 65 -4.41 2.20 41.01
C PRO A 65 -4.61 1.00 40.10
N SER A 66 -3.52 0.27 39.82
CA SER A 66 -3.57 -0.97 39.06
C SER A 66 -4.22 -2.11 39.86
N LEU A 67 -4.65 -3.17 39.15
CA LEU A 67 -5.11 -4.41 39.77
C LEU A 67 -4.03 -5.01 40.70
N GLU A 68 -2.77 -4.93 40.26
CA GLU A 68 -1.60 -5.38 41.02
C GLU A 68 -1.48 -4.70 42.41
N GLU A 69 -1.84 -3.43 42.49
CA GLU A 69 -1.87 -2.67 43.76
C GLU A 69 -3.11 -2.94 44.61
N VAL A 70 -4.27 -3.04 43.97
CA VAL A 70 -5.56 -3.14 44.70
C VAL A 70 -5.87 -4.57 45.14
N MET A 71 -5.51 -5.56 44.33
CA MET A 71 -5.81 -6.99 44.53
C MET A 71 -4.58 -7.87 44.22
N PRO A 72 -3.46 -7.70 44.96
CA PRO A 72 -2.17 -8.32 44.63
C PRO A 72 -2.23 -9.87 44.58
N ALA A 73 -3.05 -10.51 45.40
CA ALA A 73 -3.20 -11.97 45.40
C ALA A 73 -3.89 -12.46 44.10
N ALA A 74 -4.96 -11.81 43.69
CA ALA A 74 -5.66 -12.14 42.46
C ALA A 74 -4.82 -11.81 41.20
N TYR A 75 -4.08 -10.71 41.24
CA TYR A 75 -3.13 -10.36 40.17
C TYR A 75 -2.03 -11.41 40.04
N LYS A 76 -1.44 -11.86 41.14
CA LYS A 76 -0.40 -12.90 41.13
C LYS A 76 -0.94 -14.18 40.48
N GLU A 77 -2.11 -14.63 40.90
CA GLU A 77 -2.78 -15.82 40.31
C GLU A 77 -3.06 -15.63 38.82
N LEU A 78 -3.56 -14.46 38.42
CA LEU A 78 -3.80 -14.12 37.02
C LEU A 78 -2.51 -14.14 36.19
N ASN A 79 -1.42 -13.62 36.73
CA ASN A 79 -0.12 -13.59 36.07
C ASN A 79 0.48 -15.00 35.90
N GLU A 80 0.31 -15.90 36.89
CA GLU A 80 0.70 -17.30 36.79
C GLU A 80 -0.14 -18.04 35.73
N ILE A 81 -1.44 -17.79 35.67
CA ILE A 81 -2.36 -18.36 34.68
C ILE A 81 -2.01 -17.90 33.27
N GLN A 82 -1.75 -16.62 33.05
CA GLN A 82 -1.44 -16.09 31.73
C GLN A 82 -0.15 -16.71 31.14
N GLN A 83 0.88 -16.88 31.97
CA GLN A 83 2.12 -17.56 31.55
C GLN A 83 1.85 -19.02 31.16
N HIS A 84 1.09 -19.73 32.02
CA HIS A 84 0.73 -21.12 31.72
C HIS A 84 -0.08 -21.27 30.44
N LEU A 85 -0.99 -20.36 30.17
CA LEU A 85 -1.82 -20.38 28.95
C LEU A 85 -0.99 -20.09 27.70
N GLU A 86 -0.09 -19.10 27.76
CA GLU A 86 0.80 -18.82 26.63
C GLU A 86 1.74 -20.01 26.34
N ASP A 87 2.30 -20.63 27.37
CA ASP A 87 3.14 -21.83 27.24
C ASP A 87 2.38 -23.04 26.69
N TYR A 88 1.11 -23.21 27.12
CA TYR A 88 0.27 -24.33 26.67
C TYR A 88 -0.18 -24.17 25.22
N PHE A 89 -0.73 -22.99 24.87
CA PHE A 89 -1.21 -22.72 23.51
C PHE A 89 -0.07 -22.34 22.56
N LYS A 90 1.12 -22.03 23.09
CA LYS A 90 2.29 -21.56 22.35
C LYS A 90 1.97 -20.36 21.47
N ASP A 91 1.08 -19.50 21.92
CA ASP A 91 0.65 -18.27 21.24
C ASP A 91 0.13 -17.25 22.23
N MET A 92 0.17 -15.97 21.85
CA MET A 92 -0.44 -14.87 22.59
C MET A 92 -1.92 -15.16 22.87
N GLN A 93 -2.31 -14.97 24.12
CA GLN A 93 -3.69 -15.20 24.57
C GLN A 93 -4.37 -13.89 24.98
N ASP A 94 -5.66 -13.82 24.68
CA ASP A 94 -6.63 -12.81 25.11
C ASP A 94 -7.49 -13.49 26.20
N LEU A 95 -7.56 -12.90 27.39
CA LEU A 95 -8.12 -13.46 28.59
C LEU A 95 -9.28 -12.60 29.09
N GLU A 96 -10.38 -13.22 29.46
CA GLU A 96 -11.47 -12.57 30.20
C GLU A 96 -11.55 -13.16 31.59
N PHE A 97 -11.62 -12.30 32.61
CA PHE A 97 -11.66 -12.72 34.00
C PHE A 97 -12.62 -11.89 34.85
N THR A 98 -13.05 -12.48 35.98
CA THR A 98 -13.77 -11.76 37.03
C THR A 98 -13.20 -12.10 38.40
N ILE A 99 -13.30 -11.17 39.34
CA ILE A 99 -12.91 -11.34 40.73
C ILE A 99 -14.15 -11.12 41.60
N GLN A 100 -14.53 -12.15 42.33
CA GLN A 100 -15.67 -12.08 43.23
C GLN A 100 -15.27 -12.58 44.62
N ASN A 101 -15.52 -11.75 45.64
CA ASN A 101 -15.15 -12.05 47.05
C ASN A 101 -13.66 -12.41 47.19
N GLY A 102 -12.77 -11.69 46.50
CA GLY A 102 -11.33 -11.94 46.51
C GLY A 102 -10.84 -13.17 45.73
N LYS A 103 -11.73 -13.93 45.12
CA LYS A 103 -11.40 -15.10 44.31
C LYS A 103 -11.44 -14.77 42.82
N LEU A 104 -10.39 -15.17 42.10
CA LEU A 104 -10.28 -15.05 40.63
C LEU A 104 -11.08 -16.16 39.96
N TRP A 105 -11.73 -15.80 38.85
CA TRP A 105 -12.43 -16.71 37.95
C TRP A 105 -12.07 -16.36 36.53
N MET A 106 -11.52 -17.34 35.79
CA MET A 106 -11.30 -17.23 34.35
C MET A 106 -12.62 -17.50 33.63
N LEU A 107 -12.99 -16.61 32.74
CA LEU A 107 -14.24 -16.71 31.97
C LEU A 107 -13.98 -17.25 30.56
N GLN A 108 -12.95 -16.72 29.88
CA GLN A 108 -12.62 -17.12 28.51
C GLN A 108 -11.13 -16.92 28.26
N THR A 109 -10.58 -17.76 27.37
CA THR A 109 -9.30 -17.54 26.71
C THR A 109 -9.45 -17.79 25.20
N ARG A 110 -8.72 -17.03 24.40
CA ARG A 110 -8.65 -17.20 22.95
C ARG A 110 -7.32 -16.68 22.42
N ASN A 111 -6.96 -17.09 21.20
CA ASN A 111 -5.79 -16.50 20.53
C ASN A 111 -6.01 -15.00 20.34
N GLY A 112 -5.06 -14.19 20.83
CA GLY A 112 -5.17 -12.74 20.84
C GLY A 112 -5.17 -12.15 19.43
N LYS A 113 -6.19 -11.33 19.13
CA LYS A 113 -6.19 -10.50 17.92
C LYS A 113 -5.06 -9.48 18.03
N ARG A 114 -4.34 -9.26 16.92
CA ARG A 114 -3.12 -8.44 16.91
C ARG A 114 -2.93 -7.77 15.55
N THR A 115 -2.15 -6.70 15.52
CA THR A 115 -1.73 -6.03 14.28
C THR A 115 -0.74 -6.88 13.49
N GLY A 116 -0.54 -6.59 12.19
CA GLY A 116 0.46 -7.26 11.37
C GLY A 116 1.87 -7.14 11.95
N ALA A 117 2.26 -5.97 12.46
CA ALA A 117 3.56 -5.74 13.11
C ALA A 117 3.73 -6.59 14.38
N ALA A 118 2.70 -6.63 15.23
CA ALA A 118 2.71 -7.45 16.45
C ALA A 118 2.80 -8.94 16.12
N MET A 119 2.08 -9.40 15.09
CA MET A 119 2.06 -10.78 14.64
C MET A 119 3.46 -11.26 14.22
N VAL A 120 4.16 -10.49 13.39
CA VAL A 120 5.53 -10.79 12.98
C VAL A 120 6.47 -10.82 14.17
N ARG A 121 6.40 -9.80 15.03
CA ARG A 121 7.26 -9.72 16.23
C ARG A 121 7.06 -10.91 17.16
N ILE A 122 5.80 -11.25 17.48
CA ILE A 122 5.47 -12.37 18.36
C ILE A 122 5.97 -13.69 17.80
N ALA A 123 5.74 -13.96 16.50
CA ALA A 123 6.21 -15.18 15.85
C ALA A 123 7.74 -15.31 15.93
N MET A 124 8.47 -14.24 15.64
CA MET A 124 9.93 -14.24 15.65
C MET A 124 10.51 -14.27 17.09
N GLU A 125 9.86 -13.64 18.06
CA GLU A 125 10.27 -13.74 19.48
C GLU A 125 10.03 -15.13 20.05
N MET A 126 8.88 -15.74 19.83
CA MET A 126 8.59 -17.10 20.28
C MET A 126 9.51 -18.14 19.63
N LEU A 127 9.90 -17.92 18.37
CA LEU A 127 10.93 -18.73 17.72
C LEU A 127 12.29 -18.60 18.42
N ARG A 128 12.73 -17.37 18.73
CA ARG A 128 13.99 -17.13 19.45
C ARG A 128 13.98 -17.68 20.87
N GLN A 129 12.83 -17.66 21.52
CA GLN A 129 12.63 -18.25 22.86
C GLN A 129 12.53 -19.78 22.82
N GLY A 130 12.47 -20.42 21.65
CA GLY A 130 12.30 -21.87 21.50
C GLY A 130 10.90 -22.38 21.87
N VAL A 131 9.92 -21.50 21.99
CA VAL A 131 8.51 -21.85 22.27
C VAL A 131 7.87 -22.54 21.06
N ILE A 132 8.19 -22.04 19.85
CA ILE A 132 7.73 -22.60 18.58
C ILE A 132 8.92 -22.87 17.65
N ASP A 133 8.72 -23.75 16.68
CA ASP A 133 9.69 -24.04 15.62
C ASP A 133 9.51 -23.10 14.41
N ALA A 134 10.46 -23.14 13.48
CA ALA A 134 10.48 -22.29 12.30
C ALA A 134 9.26 -22.45 11.37
N PRO A 135 8.81 -23.68 11.03
CA PRO A 135 7.59 -23.86 10.26
C PRO A 135 6.35 -23.25 10.95
N THR A 136 6.24 -23.42 12.26
CA THR A 136 5.14 -22.85 13.04
C THR A 136 5.19 -21.32 13.02
N ALA A 137 6.38 -20.71 13.13
CA ALA A 137 6.53 -19.26 13.07
C ALA A 137 6.05 -18.70 11.71
N VAL A 138 6.38 -19.35 10.60
CA VAL A 138 5.91 -18.97 9.26
C VAL A 138 4.40 -19.12 9.14
N LEU A 139 3.82 -20.25 9.58
CA LEU A 139 2.40 -20.53 9.48
C LEU A 139 1.50 -19.63 10.35
N ARG A 140 2.08 -19.03 11.40
CA ARG A 140 1.35 -18.11 12.28
C ARG A 140 1.15 -16.71 11.71
N VAL A 141 1.89 -16.38 10.67
CA VAL A 141 1.80 -15.08 10.02
C VAL A 141 0.80 -15.12 8.89
N GLU A 142 -0.28 -14.36 9.03
CA GLU A 142 -1.32 -14.20 8.02
C GLU A 142 -0.80 -13.27 6.91
N PRO A 143 -0.65 -13.73 5.65
CA PRO A 143 -0.08 -12.93 4.57
C PRO A 143 -0.81 -11.61 4.33
N GLU A 144 -2.15 -11.61 4.50
CA GLU A 144 -2.98 -10.42 4.27
C GLU A 144 -2.64 -9.27 5.23
N LYS A 145 -2.16 -9.59 6.44
CA LYS A 145 -1.73 -8.58 7.41
C LYS A 145 -0.34 -8.03 7.15
N LEU A 146 0.46 -8.70 6.30
CA LEU A 146 1.78 -8.19 5.90
C LEU A 146 1.67 -6.99 4.97
N ASP A 147 0.59 -6.85 4.22
CA ASP A 147 0.36 -5.69 3.37
C ASP A 147 0.38 -4.38 4.17
N GLU A 148 -0.10 -4.40 5.43
CA GLU A 148 -0.03 -3.24 6.31
C GLU A 148 1.41 -2.75 6.55
N LEU A 149 2.39 -3.66 6.50
CA LEU A 149 3.81 -3.36 6.74
C LEU A 149 4.55 -2.85 5.49
N LEU A 150 3.96 -2.99 4.32
CA LEU A 150 4.55 -2.62 3.04
C LEU A 150 4.11 -1.22 2.56
N HIS A 151 3.17 -0.59 3.27
CA HIS A 151 2.66 0.73 2.95
C HIS A 151 3.15 1.80 3.93
N PRO A 152 3.26 3.07 3.51
CA PRO A 152 3.51 4.18 4.43
C PRO A 152 2.50 4.21 5.57
N VAL A 153 2.96 4.56 6.75
CA VAL A 153 2.12 4.70 7.96
C VAL A 153 2.29 6.10 8.54
N PHE A 154 1.33 6.57 9.31
CA PHE A 154 1.48 7.82 10.04
C PHE A 154 2.40 7.69 11.25
N ASP A 155 3.09 8.77 11.57
CA ASP A 155 3.79 8.88 12.84
C ASP A 155 2.80 8.84 14.00
N LYS A 156 3.04 7.94 14.97
CA LYS A 156 2.13 7.71 16.10
C LYS A 156 1.89 8.97 16.96
N ASN A 157 2.88 9.86 17.07
CA ASN A 157 2.74 11.09 17.84
C ASN A 157 2.02 12.18 17.04
N ALA A 158 2.17 12.18 15.71
CA ALA A 158 1.47 13.09 14.84
C ALA A 158 -0.04 12.79 14.79
N ILE A 159 -0.42 11.51 14.71
CA ILE A 159 -1.83 11.07 14.73
C ILE A 159 -2.56 11.48 16.01
N LYS A 160 -1.93 11.36 17.17
CA LYS A 160 -2.56 11.71 18.46
C LYS A 160 -2.97 13.18 18.55
N LYS A 161 -2.33 14.06 17.77
CA LYS A 161 -2.59 15.50 17.72
C LYS A 161 -3.48 15.91 16.55
N ALA A 162 -3.79 14.99 15.66
CA ALA A 162 -4.54 15.26 14.45
C ALA A 162 -6.05 15.27 14.72
N ASN A 163 -6.76 16.24 14.14
CA ASN A 163 -8.21 16.30 14.20
C ASN A 163 -8.82 15.39 13.14
N ILE A 164 -9.80 14.58 13.53
CA ILE A 164 -10.56 13.74 12.60
C ILE A 164 -11.61 14.61 11.92
N ILE A 165 -11.66 14.55 10.57
CA ILE A 165 -12.67 15.21 9.76
C ILE A 165 -13.89 14.29 9.58
N ALA A 166 -13.65 13.07 9.09
CA ALA A 166 -14.67 12.09 8.75
C ALA A 166 -14.10 10.68 8.77
N LYS A 167 -14.96 9.70 8.55
CA LYS A 167 -14.59 8.29 8.41
C LYS A 167 -15.29 7.69 7.19
N GLY A 168 -14.53 6.91 6.42
CA GLY A 168 -15.02 6.09 5.32
C GLY A 168 -14.61 4.63 5.49
N LEU A 169 -14.66 3.86 4.40
CA LEU A 169 -14.21 2.48 4.34
C LEU A 169 -12.71 2.41 4.04
N PRO A 170 -11.96 1.51 4.70
CA PRO A 170 -10.53 1.29 4.45
C PRO A 170 -10.33 0.53 3.13
N ALA A 171 -10.44 1.25 2.01
CA ALA A 171 -10.52 0.66 0.69
C ALA A 171 -9.18 0.18 0.12
N SER A 172 -8.08 0.86 0.44
CA SER A 172 -6.72 0.42 0.12
C SER A 172 -5.76 0.94 1.19
N PRO A 173 -4.89 0.08 1.75
CA PRO A 173 -4.09 0.42 2.92
C PRO A 173 -3.06 1.51 2.66
N GLY A 174 -2.47 2.02 3.75
CA GLY A 174 -1.42 3.03 3.75
C GLY A 174 -1.88 4.38 4.27
N ALA A 175 -0.90 5.26 4.48
CA ALA A 175 -1.08 6.64 4.88
C ALA A 175 -0.74 7.57 3.73
N ALA A 176 -1.61 8.51 3.42
CA ALA A 176 -1.36 9.53 2.40
C ALA A 176 -1.69 10.91 2.93
N THR A 177 -0.85 11.87 2.60
CA THR A 177 -1.04 13.28 2.92
C THR A 177 -0.92 14.09 1.64
N GLY A 178 -1.80 15.06 1.44
CA GLY A 178 -1.78 15.90 0.24
C GLY A 178 -2.81 17.02 0.27
N GLN A 179 -2.70 17.88 -0.73
CA GLN A 179 -3.64 18.96 -0.97
C GLN A 179 -4.86 18.44 -1.75
N ILE A 180 -6.04 18.90 -1.37
CA ILE A 180 -7.29 18.53 -2.03
C ILE A 180 -7.26 18.98 -3.49
N VAL A 181 -7.54 18.05 -4.42
CA VAL A 181 -7.85 18.33 -5.82
C VAL A 181 -9.11 17.56 -6.22
N PHE A 182 -9.94 18.17 -7.07
CA PHE A 182 -11.24 17.59 -7.44
C PHE A 182 -11.26 16.95 -8.83
N PHE A 183 -10.28 17.26 -9.67
CA PHE A 183 -10.24 16.79 -11.05
C PHE A 183 -8.94 16.05 -11.34
N ALA A 184 -9.04 14.99 -12.14
CA ALA A 184 -7.92 14.12 -12.49
C ALA A 184 -6.77 14.89 -13.18
N ASP A 185 -7.12 15.78 -14.12
CA ASP A 185 -6.15 16.60 -14.87
C ASP A 185 -5.37 17.55 -13.94
N GLU A 186 -6.03 18.07 -12.92
CA GLU A 186 -5.39 18.94 -11.92
C GLU A 186 -4.47 18.14 -11.01
N ALA A 187 -4.86 16.92 -10.60
CA ALA A 187 -4.00 16.03 -9.84
C ALA A 187 -2.72 15.73 -10.61
N GLU A 188 -2.82 15.43 -11.90
CA GLU A 188 -1.67 15.20 -12.80
C GLU A 188 -0.77 16.44 -12.90
N LYS A 189 -1.37 17.61 -13.17
CA LYS A 189 -0.65 18.89 -13.26
C LYS A 189 0.09 19.22 -11.97
N TRP A 190 -0.58 19.13 -10.82
CA TRP A 190 0.02 19.46 -9.53
C TRP A 190 1.10 18.47 -9.14
N ALA A 191 0.94 17.19 -9.47
CA ALA A 191 1.99 16.19 -9.27
C ALA A 191 3.24 16.50 -10.12
N ALA A 192 3.05 16.94 -11.37
CA ALA A 192 4.15 17.40 -12.23
C ALA A 192 4.87 18.64 -11.67
N GLU A 193 4.16 19.49 -10.91
CA GLU A 193 4.74 20.62 -10.16
C GLU A 193 5.40 20.19 -8.83
N GLY A 194 5.44 18.89 -8.51
CA GLY A 194 6.02 18.35 -7.28
C GLY A 194 5.12 18.49 -6.04
N LYS A 195 3.83 18.82 -6.21
CA LYS A 195 2.87 18.91 -5.11
C LYS A 195 2.33 17.53 -4.74
N GLN A 196 2.14 17.32 -3.45
CA GLN A 196 1.42 16.14 -2.93
C GLN A 196 -0.08 16.42 -3.00
N THR A 197 -0.85 15.50 -3.60
CA THR A 197 -2.29 15.69 -3.80
C THR A 197 -3.11 14.51 -3.30
N ILE A 198 -4.33 14.81 -2.86
CA ILE A 198 -5.39 13.83 -2.61
C ILE A 198 -6.50 14.10 -3.62
N LEU A 199 -6.77 13.14 -4.49
CA LEU A 199 -7.87 13.23 -5.45
C LEU A 199 -9.19 12.93 -4.73
N VAL A 200 -10.07 13.92 -4.70
CA VAL A 200 -11.37 13.85 -4.01
C VAL A 200 -12.49 13.82 -5.02
N ARG A 201 -13.28 12.74 -4.99
CA ARG A 201 -14.40 12.56 -5.93
C ARG A 201 -15.66 12.12 -5.19
N ILE A 202 -16.84 12.36 -5.78
CA ILE A 202 -18.07 11.70 -5.31
C ILE A 202 -17.91 10.19 -5.54
N GLU A 203 -17.51 9.81 -6.74
CA GLU A 203 -17.10 8.46 -7.16
C GLU A 203 -16.09 8.60 -8.30
N THR A 204 -15.22 7.62 -8.51
CA THR A 204 -14.25 7.63 -9.63
C THR A 204 -14.78 6.86 -10.83
N SER A 205 -14.33 7.26 -12.00
CA SER A 205 -14.58 6.62 -13.29
C SER A 205 -13.27 6.23 -13.98
N PRO A 206 -13.30 5.44 -15.06
CA PRO A 206 -12.11 5.12 -15.84
C PRO A 206 -11.34 6.34 -16.38
N GLU A 207 -12.02 7.47 -16.56
CA GLU A 207 -11.41 8.74 -16.99
C GLU A 207 -10.49 9.34 -15.91
N ASP A 208 -10.70 8.98 -14.64
CA ASP A 208 -9.91 9.46 -13.51
C ASP A 208 -8.57 8.73 -13.32
N LEU A 209 -8.30 7.66 -14.07
CA LEU A 209 -7.13 6.75 -13.89
C LEU A 209 -5.79 7.48 -13.81
N LYS A 210 -5.56 8.45 -14.71
CA LYS A 210 -4.29 9.23 -14.73
C LYS A 210 -4.13 10.06 -13.45
N GLY A 211 -5.19 10.75 -13.04
CA GLY A 211 -5.22 11.54 -11.81
C GLY A 211 -5.08 10.67 -10.56
N MET A 212 -5.71 9.49 -10.53
CA MET A 212 -5.56 8.51 -9.45
C MET A 212 -4.11 8.03 -9.33
N ASN A 213 -3.45 7.77 -10.46
CA ASN A 213 -2.05 7.36 -10.45
C ASN A 213 -1.10 8.48 -9.99
N SER A 214 -1.39 9.72 -10.33
CA SER A 214 -0.57 10.89 -9.99
C SER A 214 -0.77 11.35 -8.54
N ALA A 215 -1.97 11.15 -7.97
CA ALA A 215 -2.28 11.52 -6.60
C ALA A 215 -1.55 10.64 -5.56
N ASN A 216 -1.28 11.20 -4.38
CA ASN A 216 -0.73 10.44 -3.24
C ASN A 216 -1.78 9.54 -2.60
N GLY A 217 -3.06 9.94 -2.65
CA GLY A 217 -4.17 9.16 -2.13
C GLY A 217 -5.49 9.52 -2.81
N ILE A 218 -6.49 8.68 -2.62
CA ILE A 218 -7.80 8.78 -3.25
C ILE A 218 -8.87 8.76 -2.16
N LEU A 219 -9.80 9.73 -2.25
CA LEU A 219 -10.92 9.85 -1.33
C LEU A 219 -12.23 9.93 -2.11
N THR A 220 -13.19 9.06 -1.78
CA THR A 220 -14.52 9.14 -2.39
C THR A 220 -15.62 9.24 -1.36
N ALA A 221 -16.63 10.06 -1.65
CA ALA A 221 -17.82 10.19 -0.80
C ALA A 221 -18.74 8.97 -0.94
N ARG A 222 -18.75 8.31 -2.10
CA ARG A 222 -19.54 7.11 -2.39
C ARG A 222 -18.63 5.95 -2.81
N GLY A 223 -19.20 4.74 -2.75
CA GLY A 223 -18.52 3.53 -3.17
C GLY A 223 -18.19 2.60 -2.00
N GLY A 224 -18.23 1.29 -2.26
CA GLY A 224 -17.87 0.24 -1.33
C GLY A 224 -16.44 -0.28 -1.55
N MET A 225 -16.09 -1.35 -0.84
CA MET A 225 -14.80 -2.04 -0.95
C MET A 225 -14.54 -2.66 -2.34
N THR A 226 -15.56 -2.80 -3.17
CA THR A 226 -15.51 -3.29 -4.56
C THR A 226 -15.76 -2.20 -5.59
N SER A 227 -15.83 -0.93 -5.18
CA SER A 227 -15.99 0.20 -6.09
C SER A 227 -14.78 0.36 -7.02
N HIS A 228 -14.96 1.08 -8.13
CA HIS A 228 -13.86 1.40 -9.06
C HIS A 228 -12.67 2.04 -8.33
N ALA A 229 -12.93 3.03 -7.46
CA ALA A 229 -11.88 3.65 -6.65
C ALA A 229 -11.09 2.64 -5.83
N ALA A 230 -11.77 1.75 -5.11
CA ALA A 230 -11.15 0.76 -4.23
C ALA A 230 -10.32 -0.27 -4.99
N VAL A 231 -10.84 -0.80 -6.10
CA VAL A 231 -10.16 -1.83 -6.91
C VAL A 231 -8.94 -1.25 -7.60
N VAL A 232 -9.09 -0.09 -8.24
CA VAL A 232 -8.01 0.57 -8.96
C VAL A 232 -6.91 1.06 -8.02
N ALA A 233 -7.27 1.69 -6.89
CA ALA A 233 -6.30 2.15 -5.90
C ALA A 233 -5.43 1.00 -5.36
N ARG A 234 -6.05 -0.16 -5.06
CA ARG A 234 -5.32 -1.37 -4.65
C ARG A 234 -4.37 -1.86 -5.75
N GLY A 235 -4.83 -1.90 -6.99
CA GLY A 235 -3.99 -2.28 -8.13
C GLY A 235 -2.81 -1.33 -8.36
N MET A 236 -2.95 -0.06 -8.00
CA MET A 236 -1.89 0.97 -8.08
C MET A 236 -1.02 1.05 -6.80
N GLY A 237 -1.35 0.32 -5.73
CA GLY A 237 -0.69 0.46 -4.43
C GLY A 237 -0.89 1.83 -3.77
N LYS A 238 -2.00 2.51 -4.06
CA LYS A 238 -2.33 3.85 -3.56
C LYS A 238 -3.27 3.77 -2.37
N CYS A 239 -3.01 4.58 -1.34
CA CYS A 239 -3.91 4.76 -0.21
C CYS A 239 -5.30 5.21 -0.69
N CYS A 240 -6.35 4.55 -0.22
CA CYS A 240 -7.72 4.92 -0.59
C CYS A 240 -8.68 4.79 0.59
N VAL A 241 -9.45 5.84 0.81
CA VAL A 241 -10.64 5.86 1.67
C VAL A 241 -11.85 6.04 0.79
N SER A 242 -12.79 5.11 0.83
CA SER A 242 -13.99 5.08 -0.01
C SER A 242 -15.26 5.20 0.83
N GLY A 243 -16.34 5.71 0.24
CA GLY A 243 -17.65 5.73 0.90
C GLY A 243 -17.72 6.61 2.15
N ALA A 244 -16.98 7.72 2.18
CA ALA A 244 -17.04 8.72 3.24
C ALA A 244 -18.31 9.60 3.07
N GLY A 245 -19.47 9.05 3.43
CA GLY A 245 -20.79 9.64 3.16
C GLY A 245 -21.07 10.98 3.86
N ASP A 246 -20.30 11.32 4.88
CA ASP A 246 -20.40 12.62 5.57
C ASP A 246 -19.84 13.78 4.74
N LEU A 247 -19.10 13.49 3.66
CA LEU A 247 -18.50 14.48 2.79
C LEU A 247 -19.51 15.01 1.78
N GLN A 248 -19.77 16.30 1.82
CA GLN A 248 -20.55 17.01 0.80
C GLN A 248 -19.60 17.73 -0.15
N ILE A 249 -19.46 17.19 -1.36
CA ILE A 249 -18.53 17.70 -2.38
C ILE A 249 -19.29 18.62 -3.33
N ASP A 250 -18.81 19.85 -3.46
CA ASP A 250 -19.28 20.81 -4.46
C ASP A 250 -18.15 21.11 -5.47
N TYR A 251 -18.26 20.54 -6.66
CA TYR A 251 -17.28 20.73 -7.74
C TYR A 251 -17.24 22.16 -8.29
N LYS A 252 -18.37 22.90 -8.22
CA LYS A 252 -18.43 24.30 -8.72
C LYS A 252 -17.74 25.24 -7.75
N ALA A 253 -18.02 25.07 -6.46
CA ALA A 253 -17.37 25.84 -5.41
C ALA A 253 -15.96 25.33 -5.09
N ARG A 254 -15.58 24.13 -5.57
CA ARG A 254 -14.34 23.42 -5.25
C ARG A 254 -14.14 23.27 -3.75
N THR A 255 -15.13 22.70 -3.08
CA THR A 255 -15.15 22.56 -1.63
C THR A 255 -15.66 21.19 -1.18
N ILE A 256 -15.24 20.80 0.02
CA ILE A 256 -15.80 19.70 0.80
C ILE A 256 -16.40 20.29 2.06
N ALA A 257 -17.67 20.06 2.33
CA ALA A 257 -18.29 20.40 3.61
C ALA A 257 -18.48 19.13 4.44
N VAL A 258 -18.13 19.22 5.74
CA VAL A 258 -18.33 18.17 6.73
C VAL A 258 -18.81 18.81 8.03
N GLY A 259 -20.06 18.55 8.40
CA GLY A 259 -20.70 19.25 9.52
C GLY A 259 -20.66 20.77 9.32
N ASN A 260 -20.02 21.49 10.24
CA ASN A 260 -19.90 22.95 10.19
C ASN A 260 -18.59 23.45 9.58
N LYS A 261 -17.71 22.54 9.09
CA LYS A 261 -16.42 22.90 8.51
C LYS A 261 -16.46 22.75 6.99
N THR A 262 -15.74 23.65 6.32
CA THR A 262 -15.58 23.61 4.85
C THR A 262 -14.11 23.68 4.51
N TYR A 263 -13.65 22.74 3.65
CA TYR A 263 -12.31 22.64 3.12
C TYR A 263 -12.34 22.99 1.64
N LYS A 264 -11.35 23.74 1.18
CA LYS A 264 -11.23 24.19 -0.22
C LYS A 264 -10.16 23.38 -0.95
N GLU A 265 -10.19 23.47 -2.26
CA GLU A 265 -9.09 23.00 -3.10
C GLU A 265 -7.77 23.63 -2.63
N GLY A 266 -6.74 22.80 -2.51
CA GLY A 266 -5.43 23.20 -1.99
C GLY A 266 -5.26 23.07 -0.48
N ASP A 267 -6.33 22.91 0.29
CA ASP A 267 -6.22 22.62 1.73
C ASP A 267 -5.64 21.22 1.95
N TRP A 268 -4.87 21.06 3.03
CA TRP A 268 -4.23 19.80 3.36
C TRP A 268 -5.18 18.87 4.11
N ILE A 269 -5.21 17.62 3.67
CA ILE A 269 -5.85 16.51 4.40
C ILE A 269 -4.94 15.29 4.39
N SER A 270 -5.19 14.38 5.30
CA SER A 270 -4.45 13.12 5.41
C SER A 270 -5.41 11.94 5.50
N LEU A 271 -5.13 10.87 4.77
CA LEU A 271 -5.95 9.66 4.68
C LEU A 271 -5.25 8.47 5.32
N ASP A 272 -5.94 7.78 6.20
CA ASP A 272 -5.54 6.47 6.69
C ASP A 272 -6.36 5.39 5.97
N GLY A 273 -5.77 4.82 4.93
CA GLY A 273 -6.42 3.79 4.13
C GLY A 273 -6.58 2.46 4.86
N SER A 274 -5.87 2.23 5.97
CA SER A 274 -5.98 1.02 6.79
C SER A 274 -7.15 1.09 7.78
N THR A 275 -7.51 2.29 8.26
CA THR A 275 -8.59 2.52 9.23
C THR A 275 -9.82 3.21 8.65
N GLY A 276 -9.68 3.84 7.48
CA GLY A 276 -10.70 4.65 6.83
C GLY A 276 -10.87 6.05 7.44
N ILE A 277 -9.94 6.50 8.29
CA ILE A 277 -10.01 7.80 8.97
C ILE A 277 -9.41 8.90 8.08
N ILE A 278 -10.07 10.05 8.07
CA ILE A 278 -9.65 11.24 7.36
C ILE A 278 -9.28 12.30 8.39
N TYR A 279 -8.05 12.82 8.30
CA TYR A 279 -7.52 13.82 9.24
C TYR A 279 -7.40 15.19 8.59
N GLU A 280 -7.59 16.23 9.40
CA GLU A 280 -7.37 17.62 9.03
C GLU A 280 -5.87 17.94 8.95
N GLY A 281 -5.45 18.62 7.90
CA GLY A 281 -4.09 19.10 7.76
C GLY A 281 -3.08 18.03 7.32
N LYS A 282 -1.82 18.40 7.44
CA LYS A 282 -0.67 17.57 7.05
C LYS A 282 -0.20 16.74 8.25
N VAL A 283 -0.51 15.46 8.24
CA VAL A 283 -0.01 14.51 9.24
C VAL A 283 1.27 13.84 8.69
N ALA A 284 2.33 13.82 9.50
CA ALA A 284 3.61 13.23 9.10
C ALA A 284 3.48 11.72 8.88
N THR A 285 4.04 11.25 7.77
CA THR A 285 4.09 9.83 7.39
C THR A 285 5.52 9.29 7.54
N LYS A 286 5.62 7.97 7.74
CA LYS A 286 6.86 7.20 7.65
C LYS A 286 6.72 6.21 6.53
N ASP A 287 7.77 6.07 5.71
CA ASP A 287 7.80 5.07 4.65
C ASP A 287 7.80 3.66 5.25
N ALA A 288 7.29 2.71 4.46
CA ALA A 288 7.39 1.30 4.79
C ALA A 288 8.85 0.85 4.84
N GLU A 289 9.27 0.28 5.94
CA GLU A 289 10.62 -0.29 6.09
C GLU A 289 10.50 -1.81 6.24
N VAL A 290 11.12 -2.53 5.31
CA VAL A 290 11.37 -3.97 5.44
C VAL A 290 12.61 -4.14 6.31
N SER A 291 12.43 -4.12 7.64
CA SER A 291 13.52 -4.16 8.59
C SER A 291 13.25 -5.11 9.76
N GLY A 292 14.31 -5.45 10.51
CA GLY A 292 14.19 -6.20 11.74
C GLY A 292 13.56 -7.59 11.58
N ASP A 293 12.53 -7.87 12.35
CA ASP A 293 11.88 -9.18 12.40
C ASP A 293 11.13 -9.54 11.11
N PHE A 294 10.61 -8.54 10.36
CA PHE A 294 9.99 -8.80 9.07
C PHE A 294 11.00 -9.32 8.04
N ALA A 295 12.18 -8.73 7.95
CA ALA A 295 13.22 -9.20 7.04
C ALA A 295 13.65 -10.64 7.38
N LYS A 296 13.85 -10.95 8.68
CA LYS A 296 14.18 -12.30 9.13
C LYS A 296 13.08 -13.32 8.87
N LEU A 297 11.83 -12.92 9.01
CA LEU A 297 10.68 -13.76 8.64
C LEU A 297 10.69 -14.08 7.15
N MET A 298 10.98 -13.09 6.29
CA MET A 298 11.05 -13.31 4.84
C MET A 298 12.21 -14.25 4.46
N GLU A 299 13.39 -14.08 5.07
CA GLU A 299 14.52 -15.01 4.91
C GLU A 299 14.12 -16.43 5.30
N LEU A 300 13.47 -16.60 6.46
CA LEU A 300 12.97 -17.89 6.92
C LEU A 300 11.92 -18.48 5.97
N THR A 301 11.02 -17.65 5.44
CA THR A 301 10.01 -18.09 4.48
C THR A 301 10.64 -18.60 3.20
N ASP A 302 11.71 -17.96 2.72
CA ASP A 302 12.43 -18.36 1.52
C ASP A 302 13.10 -19.74 1.65
N GLU A 303 13.44 -20.18 2.86
CA GLU A 303 13.97 -21.53 3.13
C GLU A 303 12.91 -22.62 2.88
N TYR A 304 11.63 -22.31 3.11
CA TYR A 304 10.51 -23.26 2.92
C TYR A 304 9.81 -23.10 1.57
N ALA A 305 10.07 -22.00 0.84
CA ALA A 305 9.41 -21.73 -0.42
C ALA A 305 9.95 -22.61 -1.55
N HIS A 306 9.07 -23.35 -2.22
CA HIS A 306 9.41 -24.13 -3.41
C HIS A 306 9.33 -23.34 -4.70
N LEU A 307 8.46 -22.35 -4.75
CA LEU A 307 8.26 -21.48 -5.92
C LEU A 307 9.02 -20.17 -5.74
N LYS A 308 9.50 -19.63 -6.86
CA LYS A 308 10.12 -18.32 -6.92
C LYS A 308 9.09 -17.26 -7.28
N VAL A 309 9.15 -16.10 -6.62
CA VAL A 309 8.28 -14.95 -6.93
C VAL A 309 8.99 -14.05 -7.93
N ARG A 310 8.33 -13.79 -9.08
CA ARG A 310 8.79 -12.86 -10.10
C ARG A 310 7.80 -11.72 -10.25
N ALA A 311 8.33 -10.49 -10.23
CA ALA A 311 7.51 -9.29 -10.39
C ALA A 311 7.41 -8.87 -11.86
N ASN A 312 6.40 -8.05 -12.18
CA ASN A 312 6.38 -7.30 -13.43
C ASN A 312 7.13 -5.99 -13.23
N ALA A 313 8.08 -5.69 -14.10
CA ALA A 313 8.81 -4.43 -14.09
C ALA A 313 9.27 -4.09 -15.51
N ASP A 314 9.00 -2.87 -15.95
CA ASP A 314 9.26 -2.41 -17.31
C ASP A 314 10.38 -1.36 -17.35
N THR A 315 10.76 -0.81 -16.20
CA THR A 315 11.82 0.19 -16.06
C THR A 315 12.88 -0.23 -15.02
N PRO A 316 14.12 0.29 -15.10
CA PRO A 316 15.15 0.07 -14.08
C PRO A 316 14.71 0.47 -12.67
N ARG A 317 13.90 1.52 -12.55
CA ARG A 317 13.34 1.98 -11.27
C ARG A 317 12.40 0.95 -10.67
N ASP A 318 11.49 0.42 -11.48
CA ASP A 318 10.52 -0.59 -11.03
C ASP A 318 11.24 -1.90 -10.65
N ALA A 319 12.26 -2.29 -11.43
CA ALA A 319 13.10 -3.44 -11.13
C ALA A 319 13.85 -3.29 -9.80
N LYS A 320 14.45 -2.12 -9.52
CA LYS A 320 15.08 -1.83 -8.22
C LYS A 320 14.08 -1.89 -7.07
N THR A 321 12.87 -1.41 -7.29
CA THR A 321 11.79 -1.48 -6.29
C THR A 321 11.36 -2.93 -6.05
N ALA A 322 11.14 -3.71 -7.11
CA ALA A 322 10.81 -5.13 -7.03
C ALA A 322 11.90 -5.92 -6.29
N PHE A 323 13.17 -5.69 -6.62
CA PHE A 323 14.31 -6.33 -5.96
C PHE A 323 14.36 -6.00 -4.46
N ARG A 324 14.17 -4.73 -4.10
CA ARG A 324 14.14 -4.28 -2.70
C ARG A 324 13.02 -4.96 -1.88
N PHE A 325 11.88 -5.25 -2.51
CA PHE A 325 10.78 -5.98 -1.90
C PHE A 325 10.92 -7.52 -1.98
N GLY A 326 12.08 -8.02 -2.40
CA GLY A 326 12.38 -9.45 -2.37
C GLY A 326 11.94 -10.23 -3.61
N ALA A 327 11.65 -9.57 -4.73
CA ALA A 327 11.40 -10.27 -5.99
C ALA A 327 12.63 -11.07 -6.43
N GLN A 328 12.42 -12.33 -6.83
CA GLN A 328 13.46 -13.28 -7.22
C GLN A 328 13.62 -13.35 -8.75
N GLY A 329 13.20 -12.32 -9.44
CA GLY A 329 13.30 -12.14 -10.88
C GLY A 329 12.21 -11.22 -11.42
N ILE A 330 12.32 -10.90 -12.71
CA ILE A 330 11.27 -10.23 -13.48
C ILE A 330 10.55 -11.27 -14.32
N GLY A 331 9.25 -11.43 -14.08
CA GLY A 331 8.39 -12.38 -14.80
C GLY A 331 7.87 -11.84 -16.12
N LEU A 332 7.75 -10.52 -16.23
CA LEU A 332 7.39 -9.83 -17.45
C LEU A 332 7.96 -8.41 -17.47
N CYS A 333 8.79 -8.14 -18.47
CA CYS A 333 9.21 -6.81 -18.89
C CYS A 333 8.61 -6.55 -20.27
N ARG A 334 7.73 -5.56 -20.37
CA ARG A 334 7.02 -5.17 -21.58
C ARG A 334 7.76 -4.05 -22.28
N THR A 335 8.44 -4.37 -23.36
CA THR A 335 9.32 -3.41 -24.06
C THR A 335 8.57 -2.24 -24.69
N GLU A 336 7.28 -2.42 -25.01
CA GLU A 336 6.44 -1.34 -25.51
C GLU A 336 6.33 -0.16 -24.52
N HIS A 337 6.35 -0.41 -23.21
CA HIS A 337 6.27 0.65 -22.23
C HIS A 337 7.52 1.55 -22.20
N MET A 338 8.67 1.02 -22.61
CA MET A 338 9.91 1.78 -22.74
C MET A 338 9.83 2.85 -23.83
N PHE A 339 8.93 2.69 -24.81
CA PHE A 339 8.82 3.59 -25.97
C PHE A 339 7.99 4.85 -25.70
N PHE A 340 7.21 4.90 -24.62
CA PHE A 340 6.36 6.05 -24.32
C PHE A 340 7.05 7.17 -23.54
N GLU A 341 8.27 6.98 -23.06
CA GLU A 341 8.97 8.00 -22.28
C GLU A 341 9.66 9.04 -23.18
N GLY A 342 9.40 10.31 -22.91
CA GLY A 342 10.08 11.46 -23.53
C GLY A 342 9.99 11.48 -25.05
N ASP A 343 11.10 11.73 -25.73
CA ASP A 343 11.18 11.83 -27.19
C ASP A 343 11.27 10.48 -27.93
N ARG A 344 11.28 9.36 -27.19
CA ARG A 344 11.40 7.99 -27.75
C ARG A 344 10.26 7.67 -28.68
N ILE A 345 9.07 8.10 -28.35
CA ILE A 345 7.86 7.87 -29.17
C ILE A 345 7.98 8.45 -30.58
N LYS A 346 8.76 9.51 -30.76
CA LYS A 346 9.00 10.11 -32.10
C LYS A 346 9.76 9.16 -32.99
N ALA A 347 10.82 8.52 -32.48
CA ALA A 347 11.60 7.54 -33.25
C ALA A 347 10.79 6.29 -33.56
N VAL A 348 9.91 5.85 -32.64
CA VAL A 348 8.97 4.73 -32.89
C VAL A 348 7.99 5.11 -34.01
N ARG A 349 7.43 6.32 -33.98
CA ARG A 349 6.53 6.82 -35.03
C ARG A 349 7.24 6.96 -36.38
N GLU A 350 8.49 7.44 -36.40
CA GLU A 350 9.32 7.45 -37.62
C GLU A 350 9.49 6.03 -38.20
N MET A 351 9.75 5.04 -37.34
CA MET A 351 9.86 3.64 -37.75
C MET A 351 8.56 3.12 -38.36
N ILE A 352 7.42 3.39 -37.70
CA ILE A 352 6.10 2.94 -38.16
C ILE A 352 5.69 3.59 -39.51
N LEU A 353 6.03 4.85 -39.69
CA LEU A 353 5.65 5.64 -40.86
C LEU A 353 6.62 5.47 -42.05
N ALA A 354 7.76 4.79 -41.85
CA ALA A 354 8.71 4.51 -42.90
C ALA A 354 8.08 3.63 -43.99
N ASP A 355 8.35 3.98 -45.26
CA ASP A 355 7.81 3.29 -46.44
C ASP A 355 8.57 1.99 -46.73
N ASP A 356 9.85 1.95 -46.40
CA ASP A 356 10.74 0.81 -46.68
C ASP A 356 11.57 0.37 -45.46
N GLU A 357 12.27 -0.75 -45.62
CA GLU A 357 13.16 -1.32 -44.62
C GLU A 357 14.31 -0.35 -44.24
N ALA A 358 14.88 0.38 -45.21
CA ALA A 358 15.98 1.28 -44.99
C ALA A 358 15.57 2.45 -44.06
N GLY A 359 14.38 3.00 -44.29
CA GLY A 359 13.78 4.02 -43.43
C GLY A 359 13.52 3.49 -42.03
N ARG A 360 12.96 2.28 -41.90
CA ARG A 360 12.75 1.65 -40.58
C ARG A 360 14.06 1.41 -39.84
N ARG A 361 15.09 0.87 -40.51
CA ARG A 361 16.41 0.65 -39.91
C ARG A 361 17.06 1.95 -39.42
N LYS A 362 16.87 3.05 -40.16
CA LYS A 362 17.36 4.39 -39.74
C LYS A 362 16.71 4.86 -38.45
N ALA A 363 15.40 4.66 -38.30
CA ALA A 363 14.67 5.00 -37.08
C ALA A 363 15.05 4.06 -35.93
N LEU A 364 15.17 2.76 -36.18
CA LEU A 364 15.58 1.76 -35.20
C LEU A 364 17.00 1.99 -34.67
N ALA A 365 17.91 2.53 -35.50
CA ALA A 365 19.26 2.90 -35.08
C ALA A 365 19.25 4.00 -34.00
N LYS A 366 18.22 4.84 -33.93
CA LYS A 366 18.03 5.82 -32.85
C LYS A 366 17.52 5.17 -31.57
N LEU A 367 16.71 4.11 -31.67
CA LEU A 367 16.13 3.41 -30.53
C LEU A 367 17.10 2.42 -29.88
N LEU A 368 17.99 1.81 -30.65
CA LEU A 368 18.93 0.79 -30.16
C LEU A 368 19.74 1.25 -28.93
N PRO A 369 20.46 2.40 -28.92
CA PRO A 369 21.24 2.79 -27.78
C PRO A 369 20.36 3.12 -26.55
N ILE A 370 19.14 3.62 -26.77
CA ILE A 370 18.20 3.96 -25.71
C ILE A 370 17.72 2.69 -25.02
N GLN A 371 17.25 1.74 -25.82
CA GLN A 371 16.70 0.49 -25.28
C GLN A 371 17.81 -0.39 -24.66
N ARG A 372 19.04 -0.34 -25.21
CA ARG A 372 20.20 -0.97 -24.58
C ARG A 372 20.42 -0.43 -23.18
N GLY A 373 20.42 0.89 -22.99
CA GLY A 373 20.56 1.50 -21.66
C GLY A 373 19.43 1.12 -20.68
N ASP A 374 18.21 0.92 -21.17
CA ASP A 374 17.09 0.42 -20.35
C ASP A 374 17.35 -1.02 -19.89
N PHE A 375 17.82 -1.91 -20.78
CA PHE A 375 18.15 -3.28 -20.42
C PHE A 375 19.37 -3.39 -19.52
N GLU A 376 20.43 -2.61 -19.75
CA GLU A 376 21.57 -2.50 -18.85
C GLU A 376 21.12 -2.15 -17.44
N GLY A 377 20.27 -1.11 -17.30
CA GLY A 377 19.73 -0.70 -16.00
C GLY A 377 18.81 -1.76 -15.36
N LEU A 378 18.04 -2.50 -16.14
CA LEU A 378 17.22 -3.61 -15.66
C LEU A 378 18.09 -4.78 -15.15
N PHE A 379 19.09 -5.19 -15.92
CA PHE A 379 19.96 -6.31 -15.56
C PHE A 379 20.85 -5.97 -14.37
N GLU A 380 21.35 -4.73 -14.29
CA GLU A 380 22.08 -4.23 -13.13
C GLU A 380 21.19 -4.27 -11.87
N ALA A 381 19.95 -3.78 -11.98
CA ALA A 381 19.00 -3.76 -10.86
C ALA A 381 18.69 -5.17 -10.34
N MET A 382 18.62 -6.16 -11.23
CA MET A 382 18.30 -7.56 -10.88
C MET A 382 19.51 -8.39 -10.47
N ASN A 383 20.73 -7.90 -10.65
CA ASN A 383 21.98 -8.48 -10.15
C ASN A 383 22.09 -10.00 -10.37
N GLY A 384 21.89 -10.45 -11.60
CA GLY A 384 21.98 -11.87 -11.99
C GLY A 384 20.70 -12.70 -11.78
N LEU A 385 19.63 -12.11 -11.23
CA LEU A 385 18.33 -12.76 -11.20
C LEU A 385 17.68 -12.77 -12.59
N PRO A 386 16.84 -13.80 -12.90
CA PRO A 386 16.26 -13.94 -14.23
C PRO A 386 15.31 -12.79 -14.59
N VAL A 387 15.40 -12.33 -15.84
CA VAL A 387 14.51 -11.34 -16.43
C VAL A 387 13.86 -11.89 -17.67
N THR A 388 12.53 -11.98 -17.68
CA THR A 388 11.77 -12.39 -18.85
C THR A 388 11.36 -11.14 -19.63
N VAL A 389 11.91 -10.97 -20.82
CA VAL A 389 11.62 -9.84 -21.72
C VAL A 389 10.58 -10.25 -22.74
N ARG A 390 9.48 -9.49 -22.85
CA ARG A 390 8.56 -9.56 -23.96
C ARG A 390 9.02 -8.57 -25.03
N LEU A 391 9.41 -9.08 -26.19
CA LEU A 391 9.69 -8.24 -27.36
C LEU A 391 8.41 -7.49 -27.78
N LEU A 392 8.54 -6.53 -28.69
CA LEU A 392 7.42 -5.69 -29.12
C LEU A 392 6.19 -6.54 -29.52
N ASP A 393 5.13 -6.42 -28.75
CA ASP A 393 3.91 -7.20 -28.91
C ASP A 393 2.73 -6.41 -29.49
N PRO A 394 2.40 -5.18 -29.03
CA PRO A 394 1.21 -4.49 -29.52
C PRO A 394 1.25 -4.18 -31.01
N PRO A 395 0.09 -4.10 -31.67
CA PRO A 395 0.00 -3.63 -33.06
C PRO A 395 0.53 -2.19 -33.19
N LEU A 396 1.12 -1.89 -34.35
CA LEU A 396 1.78 -0.59 -34.55
C LEU A 396 0.82 0.62 -34.47
N HIS A 397 -0.49 0.40 -34.71
CA HIS A 397 -1.47 1.46 -34.60
C HIS A 397 -1.60 2.04 -33.18
N GLU A 398 -1.24 1.29 -32.15
CA GLU A 398 -1.29 1.79 -30.75
C GLU A 398 -0.27 2.91 -30.46
N PHE A 399 0.78 3.01 -31.26
CA PHE A 399 1.85 4.00 -31.11
C PHE A 399 1.62 5.28 -31.91
N VAL A 400 0.68 5.28 -32.84
CA VAL A 400 0.40 6.44 -33.70
C VAL A 400 -0.76 7.26 -33.14
N PRO A 401 -0.80 8.59 -33.39
CA PRO A 401 -1.85 9.42 -32.85
C PRO A 401 -3.20 9.14 -33.55
N HIS A 402 -4.27 9.06 -32.76
CA HIS A 402 -5.62 8.80 -33.23
C HIS A 402 -6.43 10.09 -33.51
N PHE A 403 -6.06 11.21 -32.89
CA PHE A 403 -6.75 12.48 -33.04
C PHE A 403 -6.15 13.35 -34.14
N GLU A 404 -7.00 14.03 -34.89
CA GLU A 404 -6.60 14.90 -36.02
C GLU A 404 -5.54 15.95 -35.64
N LYS A 405 -5.70 16.56 -34.46
CA LYS A 405 -4.74 17.57 -33.95
C LYS A 405 -3.35 16.98 -33.81
N GLU A 406 -3.23 15.84 -33.15
CA GLU A 406 -1.95 15.17 -32.91
C GLU A 406 -1.33 14.63 -34.21
N GLN A 407 -2.16 14.17 -35.16
CA GLN A 407 -1.70 13.75 -36.50
C GLN A 407 -1.11 14.93 -37.28
N LYS A 408 -1.72 16.13 -37.19
CA LYS A 408 -1.19 17.36 -37.80
C LYS A 408 0.11 17.80 -37.15
N GLU A 409 0.22 17.71 -35.83
CA GLU A 409 1.47 17.99 -35.10
C GLU A 409 2.57 17.02 -35.53
N LEU A 410 2.30 15.72 -35.62
CA LEU A 410 3.23 14.71 -36.11
C LEU A 410 3.65 14.96 -37.56
N ALA A 411 2.72 15.36 -38.44
CA ALA A 411 3.00 15.69 -39.82
C ALA A 411 3.97 16.87 -39.93
N ALA A 412 3.79 17.91 -39.08
CA ALA A 412 4.71 19.05 -39.01
C ALA A 412 6.08 18.64 -38.48
N ASP A 413 6.16 17.82 -37.44
CA ASP A 413 7.43 17.33 -36.83
C ASP A 413 8.24 16.51 -37.82
N LEU A 414 7.58 15.69 -38.63
CA LEU A 414 8.22 14.83 -39.64
C LEU A 414 8.40 15.52 -41.01
N ASN A 415 7.89 16.74 -41.14
CA ASN A 415 7.90 17.50 -42.38
C ASN A 415 7.29 16.71 -43.59
N VAL A 416 6.13 16.08 -43.34
CA VAL A 416 5.33 15.36 -44.34
C VAL A 416 3.90 15.89 -44.41
N PRO A 417 3.19 15.70 -45.54
CA PRO A 417 1.80 16.12 -45.65
C PRO A 417 0.90 15.40 -44.63
N TYR A 418 -0.07 16.13 -44.08
CA TYR A 418 -1.02 15.56 -43.12
C TYR A 418 -1.77 14.34 -43.70
N GLU A 419 -2.18 14.37 -44.97
CA GLU A 419 -2.85 13.25 -45.63
C GLU A 419 -2.00 11.96 -45.63
N THR A 420 -0.67 12.09 -45.69
CA THR A 420 0.22 10.93 -45.60
C THR A 420 0.14 10.25 -44.23
N ILE A 421 0.14 11.03 -43.17
CA ILE A 421 -0.02 10.52 -41.79
C ILE A 421 -1.39 9.88 -41.63
N LYS A 422 -2.45 10.60 -42.03
CA LYS A 422 -3.83 10.11 -41.92
C LYS A 422 -4.03 8.78 -42.62
N ASN A 423 -3.64 8.67 -43.89
CA ASN A 423 -3.78 7.46 -44.67
C ASN A 423 -3.01 6.28 -44.07
N LYS A 424 -1.80 6.55 -43.52
CA LYS A 424 -1.01 5.51 -42.86
C LYS A 424 -1.66 5.03 -41.58
N VAL A 425 -2.16 5.94 -40.73
CA VAL A 425 -2.87 5.60 -39.49
C VAL A 425 -4.12 4.78 -39.81
N GLU A 426 -4.91 5.19 -40.83
CA GLU A 426 -6.09 4.44 -41.25
C GLU A 426 -5.71 3.05 -41.78
N SER A 427 -4.60 2.91 -42.51
CA SER A 427 -4.14 1.61 -43.03
C SER A 427 -3.66 0.66 -41.95
N LEU A 428 -3.25 1.16 -40.79
CA LEU A 428 -2.82 0.38 -39.63
C LEU A 428 -3.95 0.00 -38.70
N ALA A 429 -5.15 0.58 -38.91
CA ALA A 429 -6.29 0.32 -38.01
C ALA A 429 -6.69 -1.17 -38.02
N GLU A 430 -6.81 -1.72 -36.84
CA GLU A 430 -7.15 -3.13 -36.63
C GLU A 430 -8.61 -3.26 -36.15
N ALA A 431 -9.39 -4.12 -36.79
CA ALA A 431 -10.75 -4.40 -36.34
C ALA A 431 -10.77 -5.14 -34.99
N ASN A 432 -9.77 -5.99 -34.75
CA ASN A 432 -9.54 -6.66 -33.48
C ASN A 432 -8.03 -6.66 -33.18
N PRO A 433 -7.55 -5.77 -32.30
CA PRO A 433 -6.12 -5.70 -31.95
C PRO A 433 -5.52 -7.00 -31.42
N MET A 434 -6.31 -7.84 -30.78
CA MET A 434 -5.84 -9.13 -30.26
C MET A 434 -5.48 -10.14 -31.37
N LEU A 435 -6.14 -10.06 -32.53
CA LEU A 435 -5.95 -10.93 -33.68
C LEU A 435 -5.17 -10.25 -34.80
N GLY A 436 -4.82 -9.00 -34.65
CA GLY A 436 -4.18 -8.17 -35.65
C GLY A 436 -2.71 -8.47 -35.94
N HIS A 437 -2.06 -7.57 -36.64
CA HIS A 437 -0.65 -7.64 -37.03
C HIS A 437 0.25 -7.24 -35.84
N ARG A 438 0.52 -8.19 -34.96
CA ARG A 438 1.24 -8.01 -33.71
C ARG A 438 2.16 -9.19 -33.38
N GLY A 439 3.02 -9.01 -32.35
CA GLY A 439 3.85 -10.07 -31.80
C GLY A 439 4.70 -10.78 -32.85
N CYS A 440 4.63 -12.10 -32.90
CA CYS A 440 5.42 -12.89 -33.86
C CYS A 440 5.09 -12.58 -35.32
N ARG A 441 3.83 -12.24 -35.65
CA ARG A 441 3.45 -11.85 -37.02
C ARG A 441 4.16 -10.56 -37.42
N LEU A 442 4.23 -9.58 -36.51
CA LEU A 442 4.97 -8.33 -36.73
C LEU A 442 6.47 -8.60 -36.92
N GLY A 443 7.06 -9.47 -36.06
CA GLY A 443 8.47 -9.84 -36.16
C GLY A 443 8.85 -10.63 -37.43
N ILE A 444 7.89 -11.33 -38.02
CA ILE A 444 8.09 -12.00 -39.35
C ILE A 444 8.06 -10.97 -40.49
N THR A 445 7.13 -10.03 -40.43
CA THR A 445 6.94 -9.01 -41.49
C THR A 445 8.01 -7.91 -41.44
N TYR A 446 8.45 -7.53 -40.26
CA TYR A 446 9.47 -6.51 -40.00
C TYR A 446 10.57 -7.06 -39.09
N PRO A 447 11.40 -8.00 -39.56
CA PRO A 447 12.39 -8.72 -38.75
C PRO A 447 13.46 -7.76 -38.15
N GLU A 448 13.68 -6.60 -38.77
CA GLU A 448 14.61 -5.57 -38.30
C GLU A 448 14.22 -5.02 -36.92
N ILE A 449 12.94 -5.03 -36.53
CA ILE A 449 12.48 -4.64 -35.19
C ILE A 449 12.99 -5.66 -34.17
N THR A 450 12.78 -6.93 -34.43
CA THR A 450 13.24 -8.03 -33.57
C THR A 450 14.76 -8.06 -33.46
N GLU A 451 15.45 -7.84 -34.59
CA GLU A 451 16.93 -7.74 -34.63
C GLU A 451 17.43 -6.62 -33.74
N MET A 452 16.84 -5.43 -33.83
CA MET A 452 17.22 -4.30 -32.98
C MET A 452 17.04 -4.61 -31.49
N GLN A 453 15.91 -5.19 -31.12
CA GLN A 453 15.64 -5.54 -29.70
C GLN A 453 16.58 -6.66 -29.20
N ALA A 454 16.84 -7.67 -30.01
CA ALA A 454 17.81 -8.71 -29.67
C ALA A 454 19.21 -8.15 -29.45
N ARG A 455 19.65 -7.24 -30.32
CA ARG A 455 20.92 -6.52 -30.16
C ARG A 455 20.94 -5.68 -28.88
N ALA A 456 19.88 -4.93 -28.59
CA ALA A 456 19.76 -4.12 -27.36
C ALA A 456 19.87 -4.96 -26.08
N ILE A 457 19.43 -6.24 -26.13
CA ILE A 457 19.50 -7.16 -24.99
C ILE A 457 20.89 -7.79 -24.85
N LEU A 458 21.57 -8.11 -25.98
CA LEU A 458 22.78 -8.91 -25.97
C LEU A 458 24.09 -8.11 -26.02
N GLU A 459 24.06 -6.88 -26.53
CA GLU A 459 25.20 -5.96 -26.58
C GLU A 459 25.33 -5.12 -25.30
#